data_0944fe1ad0b750c69d131da28dd89ed6
#
_entry.id   0944fe1ad0b750c69d131da28dd89ed6
#
_cell.length_a   1.000
_cell.length_b   1.000
_cell.length_c   1.000
_cell.angle_alpha   90.00
_cell.angle_beta   90.00
_cell.angle_gamma   90.00
#
_symmetry.space_group_name_H-M   'P 1'
#
loop_
_entity.id
_entity.type
_entity.pdbx_description
1 polymer ?
#
loop_
_entity_poly.entity_id
_entity_poly.type
_entity_poly.pdbx_seq_one_letter_code
_entity_poly.pdbx_strand_id
1 'polypeptide(L)'
;MILTWLHISDIHYHYSSYESLRLREEFIKKIQEISNNTKIDSIFCTGDLADKNGDYSSELADYLESIAKSVGVIKRNVFIVPGNHDHDRNISKNILNNIYKYYDSDVDNDGLSELDVNNSINRLSDDDIQTLKNSFANFIAICNQFYENGN
;
A
#
# COMPACT_ATOMS: atom_id res chain seq x y z
N MET A 1 23.10 17.26 5.91
CA MET A 1 21.84 17.29 5.13
C MET A 1 20.82 16.55 5.94
N ILE A 2 19.65 17.15 6.21
CA ILE A 2 18.53 16.50 6.92
C ILE A 2 17.50 16.19 5.85
N LEU A 3 17.02 14.94 5.79
CA LEU A 3 15.92 14.52 4.94
C LEU A 3 14.68 14.37 5.84
N THR A 4 13.58 14.93 5.39
CA THR A 4 12.30 14.86 6.09
C THR A 4 11.28 14.16 5.21
N TRP A 5 10.56 13.20 5.76
CA TRP A 5 9.51 12.49 5.01
C TRP A 5 8.19 12.47 5.78
N LEU A 6 7.11 12.38 5.01
CA LEU A 6 5.77 12.10 5.51
C LEU A 6 5.52 10.61 5.36
N HIS A 7 5.17 9.93 6.44
CA HIS A 7 4.77 8.53 6.43
C HIS A 7 3.25 8.43 6.60
N ILE A 8 2.61 7.69 5.71
CA ILE A 8 1.16 7.46 5.69
C ILE A 8 0.93 5.96 5.54
N SER A 9 0.03 5.40 6.34
CA SER A 9 -0.46 4.03 6.20
C SER A 9 -1.96 3.96 6.48
N ASP A 10 -2.57 2.82 6.17
CA ASP A 10 -3.94 2.52 6.57
C ASP A 10 -4.97 3.57 6.13
N ILE A 11 -4.85 4.05 4.89
CA ILE A 11 -5.77 5.05 4.33
C ILE A 11 -7.18 4.48 4.22
N HIS A 12 -7.30 3.17 3.91
CA HIS A 12 -8.57 2.45 3.75
C HIS A 12 -9.57 3.27 2.94
N TYR A 13 -9.14 3.71 1.74
CA TYR A 13 -9.94 4.57 0.90
C TYR A 13 -11.14 3.83 0.36
N HIS A 14 -12.32 4.15 0.85
CA HIS A 14 -13.57 3.63 0.32
C HIS A 14 -14.57 4.77 0.05
N TYR A 15 -15.68 4.43 -0.56
CA TYR A 15 -16.70 5.40 -1.00
C TYR A 15 -17.15 6.35 0.10
N SER A 16 -17.36 7.57 -0.31
CA SER A 16 -17.56 8.76 0.48
C SER A 16 -18.85 8.75 1.30
N SER A 17 -18.75 8.48 2.58
CA SER A 17 -19.65 9.13 3.52
C SER A 17 -19.22 10.60 3.70
N TYR A 18 -20.16 11.47 4.06
CA TYR A 18 -19.84 12.87 4.39
C TYR A 18 -18.71 12.98 5.43
N GLU A 19 -18.69 12.08 6.40
CA GLU A 19 -17.68 12.01 7.45
C GLU A 19 -16.28 11.68 6.90
N SER A 20 -16.17 10.72 5.98
CA SER A 20 -14.89 10.35 5.40
C SER A 20 -14.32 11.46 4.51
N LEU A 21 -15.17 12.19 3.77
CA LEU A 21 -14.74 13.35 2.99
C LEU A 21 -14.18 14.44 3.90
N ARG A 22 -14.89 14.76 4.99
CA ARG A 22 -14.45 15.76 5.96
C ARG A 22 -13.12 15.38 6.61
N LEU A 23 -12.94 14.13 7.00
CA LEU A 23 -11.68 13.65 7.58
C LEU A 23 -10.51 13.80 6.61
N ARG A 24 -10.71 13.50 5.31
CA ARG A 24 -9.68 13.67 4.28
C ARG A 24 -9.30 15.15 4.09
N GLU A 25 -10.30 16.04 4.04
CA GLU A 25 -10.05 17.47 3.95
C GLU A 25 -9.28 17.99 5.16
N GLU A 26 -9.65 17.59 6.37
CA GLU A 26 -8.95 17.97 7.60
C GLU A 26 -7.52 17.39 7.64
N PHE A 27 -7.33 16.15 7.16
CA PHE A 27 -6.00 15.57 7.03
C PHE A 27 -5.11 16.40 6.08
N ILE A 28 -5.62 16.74 4.88
CA ILE A 28 -4.89 17.59 3.92
C ILE A 28 -4.51 18.93 4.54
N LYS A 29 -5.44 19.61 5.22
CA LYS A 29 -5.16 20.88 5.91
C LYS A 29 -4.05 20.71 6.95
N LYS A 30 -4.12 19.62 7.72
CA LYS A 30 -3.15 19.37 8.80
C LYS A 30 -1.74 19.13 8.29
N ILE A 31 -1.58 18.32 7.25
CA ILE A 31 -0.25 18.10 6.66
C ILE A 31 0.29 19.34 5.96
N GLN A 32 -0.58 20.17 5.39
CA GLN A 32 -0.21 21.46 4.82
C GLN A 32 0.30 22.44 5.89
N GLU A 33 -0.37 22.52 7.06
CA GLU A 33 0.12 23.31 8.19
C GLU A 33 1.52 22.88 8.63
N ILE A 34 1.78 21.56 8.68
CA ILE A 34 3.10 21.01 9.02
C ILE A 34 4.14 21.42 7.96
N SER A 35 3.79 21.30 6.69
CA SER A 35 4.70 21.62 5.57
C SER A 35 5.05 23.10 5.47
N ASN A 36 4.23 24.01 6.00
CA ASN A 36 4.54 25.44 6.09
C ASN A 36 5.75 25.74 6.97
N ASN A 37 6.05 24.86 7.94
CA ASN A 37 7.15 25.03 8.88
C ASN A 37 8.28 24.00 8.68
N THR A 38 8.04 22.96 7.90
CA THR A 38 8.98 21.86 7.70
C THR A 38 8.91 21.38 6.26
N LYS A 39 9.99 21.53 5.51
CA LYS A 39 10.08 21.02 4.15
C LYS A 39 9.97 19.50 4.18
N ILE A 40 9.02 18.94 3.43
CA ILE A 40 8.89 17.51 3.21
C ILE A 40 9.62 17.16 1.89
N ASP A 41 10.54 16.21 1.94
CA ASP A 41 11.34 15.80 0.78
C ASP A 41 10.73 14.58 0.06
N SER A 42 10.05 13.71 0.79
CA SER A 42 9.46 12.45 0.28
C SER A 42 8.20 12.06 1.03
N ILE A 43 7.37 11.22 0.40
CA ILE A 43 6.21 10.58 1.03
C ILE A 43 6.38 9.06 0.91
N PHE A 44 6.13 8.34 2.00
CA PHE A 44 6.05 6.88 2.04
C PHE A 44 4.63 6.47 2.40
N CYS A 45 3.96 5.78 1.47
CA CYS A 45 2.66 5.15 1.69
C CYS A 45 2.89 3.65 1.88
N THR A 46 2.73 3.15 3.11
CA THR A 46 3.12 1.78 3.46
C THR A 46 1.92 0.88 3.68
N GLY A 47 1.08 0.79 2.68
CA GLY A 47 0.03 -0.21 2.60
C GLY A 47 -1.34 0.20 3.10
N ASP A 48 -2.27 -0.72 2.89
CA ASP A 48 -3.68 -0.63 3.22
C ASP A 48 -4.34 0.65 2.66
N LEU A 49 -4.06 0.89 1.37
CA LEU A 49 -4.70 1.97 0.61
C LEU A 49 -6.16 1.64 0.34
N ALA A 50 -6.46 0.38 0.03
CA ALA A 50 -7.81 -0.14 -0.15
C ALA A 50 -8.48 -0.48 1.19
N ASP A 51 -9.80 -0.48 1.21
CA ASP A 51 -10.56 -0.97 2.37
C ASP A 51 -10.58 -2.49 2.45
N LYS A 52 -10.84 -3.19 1.34
CA LYS A 52 -10.91 -4.66 1.27
C LYS A 52 -10.53 -5.21 -0.10
N ASN A 53 -9.75 -6.30 -0.08
CA ASN A 53 -9.49 -7.14 -1.26
C ASN A 53 -9.03 -6.37 -2.51
N GLY A 54 -8.30 -5.28 -2.33
CA GLY A 54 -7.84 -4.47 -3.43
C GLY A 54 -8.98 -3.79 -4.21
N ASP A 55 -10.11 -3.51 -3.57
CA ASP A 55 -11.18 -2.72 -4.17
C ASP A 55 -10.86 -1.23 -4.01
N TYR A 56 -10.49 -0.60 -5.13
CA TYR A 56 -10.06 0.78 -5.17
C TYR A 56 -11.11 1.69 -5.81
N SER A 57 -11.37 2.83 -5.17
CA SER A 57 -12.05 3.92 -5.81
C SER A 57 -11.13 4.59 -6.85
N SER A 58 -11.68 4.94 -8.01
CA SER A 58 -10.96 5.73 -9.02
C SER A 58 -10.44 7.07 -8.52
N GLU A 59 -11.00 7.58 -7.42
CA GLU A 59 -10.62 8.85 -6.80
C GLU A 59 -9.38 8.73 -5.89
N LEU A 60 -8.91 7.50 -5.59
CA LEU A 60 -7.75 7.31 -4.70
C LEU A 60 -6.48 7.93 -5.29
N ALA A 61 -6.25 7.77 -6.59
CA ALA A 61 -5.09 8.37 -7.26
C ALA A 61 -5.10 9.91 -7.14
N ASP A 62 -6.27 10.53 -7.31
CA ASP A 62 -6.45 11.98 -7.17
C ASP A 62 -6.24 12.43 -5.71
N TYR A 63 -6.67 11.62 -4.75
CA TYR A 63 -6.45 11.88 -3.33
C TYR A 63 -4.97 11.81 -2.97
N LEU A 64 -4.24 10.79 -3.42
CA LEU A 64 -2.79 10.69 -3.24
C LEU A 64 -2.05 11.88 -3.89
N GLU A 65 -2.51 12.32 -5.05
CA GLU A 65 -1.97 13.51 -5.70
C GLU A 65 -2.24 14.78 -4.89
N SER A 66 -3.43 14.90 -4.29
CA SER A 66 -3.78 16.02 -3.40
C SER A 66 -2.88 16.07 -2.16
N ILE A 67 -2.57 14.90 -1.57
CA ILE A 67 -1.60 14.79 -0.47
C ILE A 67 -0.23 15.30 -0.93
N ALA A 68 0.29 14.78 -2.04
CA ALA A 68 1.60 15.17 -2.55
C ALA A 68 1.70 16.67 -2.83
N LYS A 69 0.68 17.24 -3.50
CA LYS A 69 0.59 18.67 -3.80
C LYS A 69 0.53 19.52 -2.54
N SER A 70 -0.22 19.09 -1.52
CA SER A 70 -0.40 19.88 -0.28
C SER A 70 0.90 20.08 0.50
N VAL A 71 1.86 19.19 0.35
CA VAL A 71 3.17 19.24 1.01
C VAL A 71 4.32 19.60 0.03
N GLY A 72 4.01 19.89 -1.23
CA GLY A 72 4.98 20.30 -2.25
C GLY A 72 5.92 19.19 -2.72
N VAL A 73 5.51 17.92 -2.57
CA VAL A 73 6.29 16.75 -3.01
C VAL A 73 5.87 16.34 -4.41
N ILE A 74 6.83 16.16 -5.31
CA ILE A 74 6.58 15.67 -6.67
C ILE A 74 6.37 14.16 -6.69
N LYS A 75 5.58 13.66 -7.63
CA LYS A 75 5.17 12.23 -7.70
C LYS A 75 6.33 11.24 -7.63
N ARG A 76 7.46 11.51 -8.27
CA ARG A 76 8.65 10.65 -8.23
C ARG A 76 9.29 10.48 -6.84
N ASN A 77 8.92 11.34 -5.89
CA ASN A 77 9.36 11.26 -4.49
C ASN A 77 8.26 10.71 -3.57
N VAL A 78 7.21 10.17 -4.14
CA VAL A 78 6.18 9.41 -3.43
C VAL A 78 6.46 7.93 -3.67
N PHE A 79 6.57 7.17 -2.60
CA PHE A 79 6.87 5.73 -2.63
C PHE A 79 5.66 4.99 -2.07
N ILE A 80 5.09 4.08 -2.86
CA ILE A 80 3.88 3.37 -2.51
C ILE A 80 4.19 1.87 -2.50
N VAL A 81 3.89 1.21 -1.40
CA VAL A 81 3.96 -0.25 -1.28
C VAL A 81 2.62 -0.80 -0.82
N PRO A 82 2.24 -2.01 -1.24
CA PRO A 82 0.96 -2.60 -0.85
C PRO A 82 0.98 -3.11 0.59
N GLY A 83 -0.19 -3.07 1.23
CA GLY A 83 -0.47 -3.78 2.47
C GLY A 83 -1.33 -5.03 2.25
N ASN A 84 -1.83 -5.59 3.33
CA ASN A 84 -2.60 -6.83 3.26
C ASN A 84 -4.05 -6.63 2.78
N HIS A 85 -4.56 -5.41 2.75
CA HIS A 85 -5.85 -5.05 2.16
C HIS A 85 -5.75 -4.74 0.67
N ASP A 86 -4.55 -4.51 0.16
CA ASP A 86 -4.29 -4.08 -1.22
C ASP A 86 -4.21 -5.23 -2.23
N HIS A 87 -4.41 -6.47 -1.80
CA HIS A 87 -4.46 -7.62 -2.71
C HIS A 87 -5.82 -8.32 -2.66
N ASP A 88 -6.20 -8.94 -3.78
CA ASP A 88 -7.39 -9.80 -3.84
C ASP A 88 -7.12 -11.14 -3.18
N ARG A 89 -7.62 -11.29 -1.96
CA ARG A 89 -7.47 -12.52 -1.15
C ARG A 89 -8.13 -13.75 -1.79
N ASN A 90 -9.15 -13.56 -2.63
CA ASN A 90 -9.81 -14.68 -3.30
C ASN A 90 -8.86 -15.33 -4.32
N ILE A 91 -8.05 -14.52 -5.02
CA ILE A 91 -7.05 -14.99 -5.98
C ILE A 91 -5.88 -15.67 -5.26
N SER A 92 -5.38 -15.08 -4.19
CA SER A 92 -4.16 -15.54 -3.50
C SER A 92 -4.40 -16.62 -2.44
N LYS A 93 -5.66 -16.88 -2.05
CA LYS A 93 -6.03 -17.72 -0.91
C LYS A 93 -5.36 -19.10 -0.89
N ASN A 94 -5.34 -19.79 -2.02
CA ASN A 94 -4.78 -21.14 -2.09
C ASN A 94 -3.26 -21.14 -1.93
N ILE A 95 -2.59 -20.12 -2.50
CA ILE A 95 -1.14 -19.97 -2.42
C ILE A 95 -0.73 -19.61 -0.99
N LEU A 96 -1.41 -18.64 -0.39
CA LEU A 96 -1.18 -18.25 0.99
C LEU A 96 -1.43 -19.42 1.95
N ASN A 97 -2.50 -20.19 1.75
CA ASN A 97 -2.76 -21.39 2.55
C ASN A 97 -1.65 -22.44 2.38
N ASN A 98 -1.08 -22.60 1.19
CA ASN A 98 0.03 -23.51 0.98
C ASN A 98 1.30 -22.99 1.67
N ILE A 99 1.58 -21.70 1.58
CA ILE A 99 2.68 -21.08 2.32
C ILE A 99 2.47 -21.31 3.83
N TYR A 100 1.29 -21.01 4.37
CA TYR A 100 0.99 -21.19 5.80
C TYR A 100 1.04 -22.66 6.26
N LYS A 101 0.65 -23.62 5.43
CA LYS A 101 0.78 -25.06 5.78
C LYS A 101 2.24 -25.50 5.99
N TYR A 102 3.17 -24.88 5.29
CA TYR A 102 4.59 -25.13 5.52
C TYR A 102 5.06 -24.51 6.84
N TYR A 103 4.39 -23.46 7.31
CA TYR A 103 4.66 -22.87 8.61
C TYR A 103 4.15 -23.70 9.78
N ASP A 104 2.92 -24.26 9.66
CA ASP A 104 2.32 -25.06 10.73
C ASP A 104 2.99 -26.42 10.95
N SER A 105 3.71 -26.95 9.95
CA SER A 105 4.36 -28.27 10.05
C SER A 105 5.72 -28.25 10.76
N ASP A 106 6.36 -27.08 10.89
CA ASP A 106 7.73 -26.95 11.41
C ASP A 106 7.83 -26.04 12.65
N VAL A 107 6.71 -25.62 13.22
CA VAL A 107 6.71 -24.73 14.38
C VAL A 107 6.81 -25.54 15.69
N ASP A 108 8.00 -25.93 16.06
CA ASP A 108 8.37 -26.05 17.46
C ASP A 108 8.55 -24.62 18.01
N ASN A 109 7.64 -24.18 18.82
CA ASN A 109 7.53 -23.09 19.80
C ASN A 109 8.44 -21.81 19.75
N ASP A 110 9.38 -21.67 18.85
CA ASP A 110 10.39 -20.58 18.87
C ASP A 110 10.19 -19.43 17.84
N GLY A 111 9.04 -19.38 17.17
CA GLY A 111 8.73 -18.32 16.20
C GLY A 111 9.36 -18.56 14.83
N LEU A 112 8.75 -17.95 13.81
CA LEU A 112 9.18 -18.04 12.41
C LEU A 112 10.57 -17.43 12.23
N SER A 113 11.52 -18.22 11.74
CA SER A 113 12.82 -17.69 11.35
C SER A 113 12.72 -17.03 9.95
N GLU A 114 13.52 -16.00 9.71
CA GLU A 114 13.66 -15.35 8.40
C GLU A 114 14.03 -16.35 7.30
N LEU A 115 14.74 -17.43 7.67
CA LEU A 115 15.14 -18.52 6.79
C LEU A 115 13.92 -19.31 6.29
N ASP A 116 12.90 -19.51 7.11
CA ASP A 116 11.70 -20.29 6.76
C ASP A 116 10.82 -19.53 5.78
N VAL A 117 10.73 -18.21 5.90
CA VAL A 117 10.05 -17.33 4.94
C VAL A 117 10.71 -17.45 3.56
N ASN A 118 12.02 -17.29 3.49
CA ASN A 118 12.77 -17.37 2.24
C ASN A 118 12.68 -18.76 1.60
N ASN A 119 12.72 -19.83 2.39
CA ASN A 119 12.57 -21.20 1.88
C ASN A 119 11.18 -21.45 1.30
N SER A 120 10.14 -20.89 1.90
CA SER A 120 8.76 -21.03 1.41
C SER A 120 8.54 -20.25 0.11
N ILE A 121 9.07 -19.05 0.00
CA ILE A 121 9.01 -18.24 -1.23
C ILE A 121 9.76 -18.92 -2.37
N ASN A 122 10.94 -19.50 -2.11
CA ASN A 122 11.75 -20.20 -3.12
C ASN A 122 11.10 -21.50 -3.63
N ARG A 123 10.05 -22.00 -2.98
CA ARG A 123 9.28 -23.20 -3.41
C ARG A 123 8.08 -22.87 -4.28
N LEU A 124 7.75 -21.58 -4.44
CA LEU A 124 6.65 -21.17 -5.31
C LEU A 124 6.99 -21.46 -6.77
N SER A 125 6.03 -22.05 -7.48
CA SER A 125 6.13 -22.21 -8.93
C SER A 125 5.98 -20.85 -9.65
N ASP A 126 6.36 -20.78 -10.90
CA ASP A 126 6.14 -19.59 -11.73
C ASP A 126 4.64 -19.23 -11.83
N ASP A 127 3.75 -20.23 -11.84
CA ASP A 127 2.30 -20.04 -11.84
C ASP A 127 1.81 -19.45 -10.51
N ASP A 128 2.37 -19.88 -9.37
CA ASP A 128 2.06 -19.30 -8.06
C ASP A 128 2.50 -17.84 -8.00
N ILE A 129 3.71 -17.54 -8.47
CA ILE A 129 4.24 -16.18 -8.54
C ILE A 129 3.36 -15.30 -9.43
N GLN A 130 2.94 -15.81 -10.59
CA GLN A 130 2.05 -15.08 -11.50
C GLN A 130 0.67 -14.84 -10.87
N THR A 131 0.14 -15.83 -10.15
CA THR A 131 -1.14 -15.71 -9.43
C THR A 131 -1.04 -14.66 -8.31
N LEU A 132 0.06 -14.66 -7.55
CA LEU A 132 0.31 -13.59 -6.56
C LEU A 132 0.39 -12.22 -7.20
N LYS A 133 1.10 -12.06 -8.32
CA LYS A 133 1.14 -10.80 -9.06
C LYS A 133 -0.25 -10.36 -9.51
N ASN A 134 -1.06 -11.29 -10.01
CA ASN A 134 -2.43 -11.00 -10.44
C ASN A 134 -3.31 -10.53 -9.27
N SER A 135 -3.07 -11.01 -8.05
CA SER A 135 -3.81 -10.56 -6.88
C SER A 135 -3.58 -9.08 -6.55
N PHE A 136 -2.46 -8.49 -7.02
CA PHE A 136 -2.14 -7.07 -6.89
C PHE A 136 -2.50 -6.24 -8.14
N ALA A 137 -3.22 -6.78 -9.11
CA ALA A 137 -3.50 -6.09 -10.38
C ALA A 137 -4.16 -4.71 -10.18
N ASN A 138 -5.13 -4.61 -9.27
CA ASN A 138 -5.79 -3.35 -8.97
C ASN A 138 -4.84 -2.34 -8.29
N PHE A 139 -3.99 -2.80 -7.37
CA PHE A 139 -2.95 -1.96 -6.76
C PHE A 139 -2.01 -1.40 -7.82
N ILE A 140 -1.54 -2.23 -8.73
CA ILE A 140 -0.67 -1.82 -9.83
C ILE A 140 -1.39 -0.80 -10.73
N ALA A 141 -2.67 -1.01 -11.02
CA ALA A 141 -3.45 -0.08 -11.83
C ALA A 141 -3.56 1.31 -11.18
N ILE A 142 -3.83 1.37 -9.88
CA ILE A 142 -3.87 2.64 -9.12
C ILE A 142 -2.50 3.33 -9.09
N CYS A 143 -1.42 2.59 -8.87
CA CYS A 143 -0.07 3.14 -8.94
C CYS A 143 0.22 3.72 -10.33
N ASN A 144 -0.11 3.01 -11.40
CA ASN A 144 0.06 3.51 -12.76
C ASN A 144 -0.77 4.79 -12.98
N GLN A 145 -2.04 4.79 -12.60
CA GLN A 145 -2.88 5.99 -12.70
C GLN A 145 -2.27 7.17 -11.93
N PHE A 146 -1.78 6.95 -10.72
CA PHE A 146 -1.15 8.00 -9.91
C PHE A 146 0.10 8.57 -10.60
N TYR A 147 0.99 7.71 -11.11
CA TYR A 147 2.25 8.18 -11.71
C TYR A 147 2.08 8.72 -13.14
N GLU A 148 1.13 8.21 -13.92
CA GLU A 148 0.90 8.61 -15.31
C GLU A 148 0.07 9.90 -15.46
N ASN A 149 -0.86 10.18 -14.55
CA ASN A 149 -1.70 11.39 -14.58
C ASN A 149 -0.91 12.68 -14.26
N GLY A 150 0.20 12.93 -14.91
CA GLY A 150 1.06 14.06 -14.58
C GLY A 150 2.07 14.47 -15.64
N ASN A 151 1.84 14.11 -16.89
CA ASN A 151 2.59 14.66 -18.04
C ASN A 151 1.83 15.78 -18.71
#